data_e98b97abaa4ddd80452fac20a52a6c80
#
_entry.id   e98b97abaa4ddd80452fac20a52a6c80
#
_cell.length_a   1.000
_cell.length_b   1.000
_cell.length_c   1.000
_cell.angle_alpha   90.00
_cell.angle_beta   90.00
_cell.angle_gamma   90.00
#
_symmetry.space_group_name_H-M   'P 1'
#
loop_
_entity.id
_entity.type
_entity.pdbx_description
1 polymer ?
#
loop_
_entity_poly.entity_id
_entity_poly.type
_entity_poly.pdbx_seq_one_letter_code
_entity_poly.pdbx_strand_id
1 'polypeptide(L)'
;MTGGGPGPEIDLIREGAETASAKLRFYRVAFGAGGAQPMNLAEVGRIAADGRRGGRVAVTWSPEGTATRAEVRLAFLAILCMESALPAGGQAQVTRDPGGWKVSASGRTLRCEPTIWSVLTGGAVPPDIDAARVHFALAAAAAAEPGMAIETWVTDEVVSIAFPAAPAG
;
A
#
# COMPACT_ATOMS: atom_id res chain seq x y z
N MET A 1 10.67 9.57 47.58
CA MET A 1 9.74 8.94 46.65
C MET A 1 10.34 8.92 45.25
N THR A 2 10.89 7.81 44.89
CA THR A 2 11.38 7.57 43.53
C THR A 2 10.21 7.12 42.70
N GLY A 3 9.61 8.04 41.94
CA GLY A 3 8.71 7.71 40.87
C GLY A 3 9.51 7.08 39.73
N GLY A 4 9.69 5.78 39.79
CA GLY A 4 10.25 5.03 38.69
C GLY A 4 9.25 5.07 37.53
N GLY A 5 9.54 5.84 36.50
CA GLY A 5 8.86 5.69 35.23
C GLY A 5 9.05 4.25 34.71
N PRO A 6 8.22 3.81 33.74
CA PRO A 6 8.38 2.48 33.18
C PRO A 6 9.81 2.28 32.72
N GLY A 7 10.41 1.14 33.10
CA GLY A 7 11.80 0.84 32.75
C GLY A 7 11.96 0.67 31.23
N PRO A 8 13.21 0.71 30.70
CA PRO A 8 13.48 0.61 29.26
C PRO A 8 12.92 -0.66 28.61
N GLU A 9 12.75 -1.72 29.37
CA GLU A 9 12.13 -2.98 28.91
C GLU A 9 10.62 -2.81 28.63
N ILE A 10 9.91 -2.05 29.48
CA ILE A 10 8.48 -1.76 29.29
C ILE A 10 8.28 -0.82 28.11
N ASP A 11 9.18 0.14 27.91
CA ASP A 11 9.13 1.03 26.75
C ASP A 11 9.36 0.26 25.43
N LEU A 12 10.28 -0.70 25.43
CA LEU A 12 10.51 -1.58 24.27
C LEU A 12 9.29 -2.44 23.94
N ILE A 13 8.64 -3.01 24.99
CA ILE A 13 7.41 -3.80 24.82
C ILE A 13 6.29 -2.93 24.27
N ARG A 14 6.13 -1.71 24.77
CA ARG A 14 5.13 -0.75 24.30
C ARG A 14 5.34 -0.40 22.83
N GLU A 15 6.56 -0.04 22.46
CA GLU A 15 6.93 0.28 21.07
C GLU A 15 6.68 -0.90 20.13
N GLY A 16 7.03 -2.12 20.55
CA GLY A 16 6.74 -3.34 19.80
C GLY A 16 5.24 -3.58 19.60
N ALA A 17 4.43 -3.37 20.64
CA ALA A 17 2.99 -3.50 20.57
C ALA A 17 2.33 -2.44 19.68
N GLU A 18 2.79 -1.19 19.75
CA GLU A 18 2.32 -0.10 18.89
C GLU A 18 2.66 -0.36 17.41
N THR A 19 3.87 -0.83 17.14
CA THR A 19 4.30 -1.22 15.80
C THR A 19 3.45 -2.36 15.23
N ALA A 20 3.21 -3.41 16.01
CA ALA A 20 2.36 -4.52 15.59
C ALA A 20 0.93 -4.09 15.34
N SER A 21 0.37 -3.23 16.19
CA SER A 21 -0.97 -2.68 16.06
C SER A 21 -1.12 -1.81 14.80
N ALA A 22 -0.11 -1.00 14.48
CA ALA A 22 -0.08 -0.19 13.26
C ALA A 22 -0.05 -1.06 11.99
N LYS A 23 0.77 -2.12 11.98
CA LYS A 23 0.81 -3.09 10.87
C LYS A 23 -0.54 -3.79 10.68
N LEU A 24 -1.19 -4.21 11.76
CA LEU A 24 -2.52 -4.84 11.69
C LEU A 24 -3.56 -3.90 11.09
N ARG A 25 -3.56 -2.62 11.47
CA ARG A 25 -4.45 -1.62 10.86
C ARG A 25 -4.23 -1.47 9.37
N PHE A 26 -2.97 -1.42 8.93
CA PHE A 26 -2.62 -1.39 7.52
C PHE A 26 -3.17 -2.60 6.77
N TYR A 27 -2.91 -3.81 7.27
CA TYR A 27 -3.37 -5.04 6.63
C TYR A 27 -4.89 -5.20 6.62
N ARG A 28 -5.59 -4.69 7.63
CA ARG A 28 -7.06 -4.67 7.63
C ARG A 28 -7.64 -3.81 6.50
N VAL A 29 -6.96 -2.74 6.13
CA VAL A 29 -7.35 -1.92 4.97
C VAL A 29 -7.01 -2.65 3.67
N ALA A 30 -5.78 -3.14 3.52
CA ALA A 30 -5.29 -3.79 2.30
C ALA A 30 -6.08 -5.07 1.96
N PHE A 31 -6.34 -5.92 2.97
CA PHE A 31 -6.97 -7.23 2.81
C PHE A 31 -8.44 -7.28 3.24
N GLY A 32 -8.99 -6.18 3.71
CA GLY A 32 -10.38 -6.07 4.09
C GLY A 32 -11.33 -5.97 2.89
N ALA A 33 -12.62 -5.78 3.18
CA ALA A 33 -13.61 -5.55 2.15
C ALA A 33 -13.41 -4.19 1.46
N GLY A 34 -13.71 -4.14 0.16
CA GLY A 34 -13.91 -2.88 -0.57
C GLY A 34 -15.30 -2.31 -0.30
N GLY A 35 -15.70 -1.33 -1.05
CA GLY A 35 -17.03 -0.73 -1.01
C GLY A 35 -17.03 0.76 -1.31
N ALA A 36 -18.23 1.32 -1.41
CA ALA A 36 -18.44 2.73 -1.73
C ALA A 36 -18.39 3.67 -0.52
N GLN A 37 -18.24 3.13 0.70
CA GLN A 37 -18.17 3.95 1.92
C GLN A 37 -17.02 4.95 1.84
N PRO A 38 -17.26 6.24 2.15
CA PRO A 38 -16.21 7.25 2.14
C PRO A 38 -15.24 7.06 3.30
N MET A 39 -13.96 7.27 3.04
CA MET A 39 -12.88 7.27 4.02
C MET A 39 -12.17 8.62 4.01
N ASN A 40 -11.80 9.13 5.18
CA ASN A 40 -11.01 10.35 5.31
C ASN A 40 -9.55 10.07 4.96
N LEU A 41 -9.03 10.73 3.93
CA LEU A 41 -7.69 10.43 3.40
C LEU A 41 -6.54 10.91 4.30
N ALA A 42 -6.76 11.89 5.18
CA ALA A 42 -5.76 12.26 6.17
C ALA A 42 -5.58 11.17 7.26
N GLU A 43 -6.69 10.54 7.67
CA GLU A 43 -6.66 9.41 8.61
C GLU A 43 -6.03 8.16 7.95
N VAL A 44 -6.45 7.86 6.74
CA VAL A 44 -5.90 6.76 5.92
C VAL A 44 -4.39 6.92 5.73
N GLY A 45 -3.91 8.15 5.48
CA GLY A 45 -2.49 8.43 5.32
C GLY A 45 -1.67 8.12 6.57
N ARG A 46 -2.23 8.37 7.76
CA ARG A 46 -1.58 7.96 9.03
C ARG A 46 -1.48 6.45 9.14
N ILE A 47 -2.54 5.72 8.79
CA ILE A 47 -2.52 4.24 8.78
C ILE A 47 -1.45 3.73 7.80
N ALA A 48 -1.34 4.31 6.61
CA ALA A 48 -0.35 3.92 5.62
C ALA A 48 1.09 4.16 6.12
N ALA A 49 1.39 5.35 6.63
CA ALA A 49 2.71 5.72 7.12
C ALA A 49 3.10 4.91 8.38
N ASP A 50 2.21 4.84 9.37
CA ASP A 50 2.47 4.14 10.62
C ASP A 50 2.63 2.63 10.42
N GLY A 51 1.84 2.03 9.54
CA GLY A 51 1.92 0.61 9.20
C GLY A 51 3.22 0.20 8.51
N ARG A 52 3.98 1.17 7.99
CA ARG A 52 5.28 0.96 7.31
C ARG A 52 6.46 1.54 8.08
N ARG A 53 6.22 2.16 9.23
CA ARG A 53 7.28 2.73 10.07
C ARG A 53 8.28 1.65 10.49
N GLY A 54 9.57 1.95 10.34
CA GLY A 54 10.66 1.02 10.65
C GLY A 54 10.83 -0.12 9.64
N GLY A 55 10.03 -0.17 8.57
CA GLY A 55 10.19 -1.09 7.46
C GLY A 55 11.27 -0.63 6.46
N ARG A 56 11.58 -1.49 5.49
CA ARG A 56 12.55 -1.18 4.42
C ARG A 56 12.07 -0.10 3.46
N VAL A 57 10.76 0.08 3.35
CA VAL A 57 10.14 1.04 2.44
C VAL A 57 9.38 2.08 3.25
N ALA A 58 9.80 3.34 3.12
CA ALA A 58 9.08 4.46 3.70
C ALA A 58 7.92 4.87 2.77
N VAL A 59 6.78 5.22 3.36
CA VAL A 59 5.60 5.65 2.59
C VAL A 59 5.31 7.13 2.85
N THR A 60 5.22 7.89 1.76
CA THR A 60 4.74 9.28 1.76
C THR A 60 3.34 9.31 1.18
N TRP A 61 2.41 9.90 1.92
CA TRP A 61 1.00 10.00 1.54
C TRP A 61 0.60 11.45 1.35
N SER A 62 0.17 11.83 0.15
CA SER A 62 -0.26 13.20 -0.18
C SER A 62 -1.75 13.36 -0.44
N PRO A 63 -2.57 12.30 -0.69
CA PRO A 63 -3.99 12.48 -0.99
C PRO A 63 -4.75 13.14 0.16
N GLU A 64 -5.66 14.06 -0.21
CA GLU A 64 -6.52 14.79 0.72
C GLU A 64 -8.00 14.57 0.40
N GLY A 65 -8.87 14.97 1.32
CA GLY A 65 -10.32 14.85 1.19
C GLY A 65 -10.83 13.47 1.53
N THR A 66 -11.72 12.95 0.71
CA THR A 66 -12.34 11.63 0.88
C THR A 66 -12.21 10.78 -0.38
N ALA A 67 -12.17 9.47 -0.21
CA ALA A 67 -12.24 8.50 -1.27
C ALA A 67 -13.03 7.27 -0.81
N THR A 68 -13.46 6.44 -1.75
CA THR A 68 -14.16 5.22 -1.42
C THR A 68 -13.21 4.21 -0.76
N ARG A 69 -13.77 3.32 0.05
CA ARG A 69 -13.01 2.20 0.62
C ARG A 69 -12.35 1.33 -0.45
N ALA A 70 -13.00 1.16 -1.60
CA ALA A 70 -12.44 0.41 -2.73
C ALA A 70 -11.16 1.07 -3.28
N GLU A 71 -11.16 2.39 -3.49
CA GLU A 71 -9.98 3.15 -3.91
C GLU A 71 -8.83 3.05 -2.89
N VAL A 72 -9.15 3.26 -1.63
CA VAL A 72 -8.16 3.18 -0.52
C VAL A 72 -7.55 1.79 -0.43
N ARG A 73 -8.37 0.74 -0.49
CA ARG A 73 -7.91 -0.65 -0.51
C ARG A 73 -6.92 -0.89 -1.65
N LEU A 74 -7.27 -0.45 -2.87
CA LEU A 74 -6.39 -0.62 -4.03
C LEU A 74 -5.07 0.15 -3.87
N ALA A 75 -5.09 1.36 -3.31
CA ALA A 75 -3.88 2.11 -3.01
C ALA A 75 -2.96 1.37 -2.00
N PHE A 76 -3.53 0.73 -0.98
CA PHE A 76 -2.77 -0.06 0.00
C PHE A 76 -2.18 -1.33 -0.61
N LEU A 77 -2.93 -2.03 -1.46
CA LEU A 77 -2.42 -3.18 -2.22
C LEU A 77 -1.30 -2.75 -3.19
N ALA A 78 -1.43 -1.59 -3.83
CA ALA A 78 -0.39 -1.03 -4.67
C ALA A 78 0.89 -0.70 -3.87
N ILE A 79 0.79 -0.20 -2.63
CA ILE A 79 1.96 -0.02 -1.75
C ILE A 79 2.69 -1.35 -1.53
N LEU A 80 1.96 -2.45 -1.29
CA LEU A 80 2.56 -3.78 -1.14
C LEU A 80 3.26 -4.24 -2.43
N CYS A 81 2.69 -3.94 -3.61
CA CYS A 81 3.35 -4.21 -4.89
C CYS A 81 4.66 -3.41 -5.02
N MET A 82 4.68 -2.14 -4.56
CA MET A 82 5.90 -1.32 -4.54
C MET A 82 6.98 -1.91 -3.63
N GLU A 83 6.59 -2.42 -2.46
CA GLU A 83 7.54 -3.08 -1.56
C GLU A 83 8.20 -4.30 -2.22
N SER A 84 7.46 -5.06 -3.02
CA SER A 84 8.00 -6.19 -3.77
C SER A 84 9.01 -5.75 -4.85
N ALA A 85 8.85 -4.55 -5.40
CA ALA A 85 9.79 -3.98 -6.36
C ALA A 85 11.06 -3.41 -5.71
N LEU A 86 11.10 -3.24 -4.40
CA LEU A 86 12.18 -2.60 -3.64
C LEU A 86 12.88 -3.59 -2.69
N PRO A 87 13.59 -4.61 -3.17
CA PRO A 87 14.21 -5.62 -2.33
C PRO A 87 15.27 -5.06 -1.37
N ALA A 88 15.93 -3.97 -1.76
CA ALA A 88 16.92 -3.26 -0.93
C ALA A 88 16.33 -2.08 -0.16
N GLY A 89 15.00 -1.91 -0.20
CA GLY A 89 14.33 -0.77 0.40
C GLY A 89 14.29 0.46 -0.50
N GLY A 90 13.64 1.51 -0.03
CA GLY A 90 13.46 2.75 -0.77
C GLY A 90 12.26 3.54 -0.27
N GLN A 91 11.64 4.29 -1.18
CA GLN A 91 10.48 5.11 -0.87
C GLN A 91 9.32 4.79 -1.81
N ALA A 92 8.12 4.73 -1.26
CA ALA A 92 6.88 4.70 -2.00
C ALA A 92 6.11 6.01 -1.75
N GLN A 93 5.58 6.59 -2.81
CA GLN A 93 4.80 7.83 -2.75
C GLN A 93 3.40 7.57 -3.29
N VAL A 94 2.39 8.00 -2.54
CA VAL A 94 0.99 7.96 -2.96
C VAL A 94 0.51 9.37 -3.23
N THR A 95 -0.01 9.60 -4.42
CA THR A 95 -0.60 10.86 -4.85
C THR A 95 -2.00 10.61 -5.43
N ARG A 96 -2.85 11.62 -5.39
CA ARG A 96 -4.16 11.63 -6.02
C ARG A 96 -4.44 13.00 -6.60
N ASP A 97 -4.91 13.03 -7.81
CA ASP A 97 -5.37 14.22 -8.50
C ASP A 97 -6.76 13.95 -9.14
N PRO A 98 -7.38 14.91 -9.84
CA PRO A 98 -8.66 14.69 -10.51
C PRO A 98 -8.64 13.54 -11.54
N GLY A 99 -7.49 13.17 -12.07
CA GLY A 99 -7.33 12.05 -13.02
C GLY A 99 -7.31 10.68 -12.35
N GLY A 100 -7.04 10.63 -11.04
CA GLY A 100 -6.99 9.37 -10.30
C GLY A 100 -5.82 9.26 -9.33
N TRP A 101 -5.47 8.03 -9.03
CA TRP A 101 -4.44 7.67 -8.07
C TRP A 101 -3.13 7.27 -8.77
N LYS A 102 -2.03 7.61 -8.16
CA LYS A 102 -0.72 7.12 -8.56
C LYS A 102 0.07 6.70 -7.32
N VAL A 103 0.59 5.49 -7.35
CA VAL A 103 1.53 4.96 -6.37
C VAL A 103 2.83 4.67 -7.08
N SER A 104 3.90 5.33 -6.68
CA SER A 104 5.21 5.20 -7.30
C SER A 104 6.26 4.82 -6.28
N ALA A 105 7.30 4.13 -6.72
CA ALA A 105 8.40 3.74 -5.87
C ALA A 105 9.74 3.98 -6.54
N SER A 106 10.71 4.38 -5.75
CA SER A 106 12.09 4.58 -6.14
C SER A 106 13.04 4.04 -5.08
N GLY A 107 14.17 3.54 -5.51
CA GLY A 107 15.18 2.98 -4.61
C GLY A 107 16.45 2.63 -5.37
N ARG A 108 17.47 2.20 -4.62
CA ARG A 108 18.77 1.83 -5.18
C ARG A 108 18.68 0.66 -6.16
N THR A 109 17.76 -0.28 -5.91
CA THR A 109 17.55 -1.46 -6.74
C THR A 109 16.07 -1.65 -6.97
N LEU A 110 15.63 -1.64 -8.22
CA LEU A 110 14.28 -2.00 -8.62
C LEU A 110 14.28 -3.41 -9.21
N ARG A 111 13.30 -4.21 -8.82
CA ARG A 111 13.07 -5.55 -9.35
C ARG A 111 11.59 -5.77 -9.63
N CYS A 112 11.24 -5.73 -10.90
CA CYS A 112 9.87 -5.98 -11.36
C CYS A 112 9.89 -7.25 -12.22
N GLU A 113 9.38 -8.34 -11.68
CA GLU A 113 9.24 -9.60 -12.42
C GLU A 113 8.07 -9.48 -13.42
N PRO A 114 8.31 -9.51 -14.75
CA PRO A 114 7.29 -9.19 -15.75
C PRO A 114 6.02 -10.05 -15.63
N THR A 115 6.19 -11.34 -15.34
CA THR A 115 5.08 -12.30 -15.19
C THR A 115 4.14 -11.91 -14.05
N ILE A 116 4.69 -11.46 -12.91
CA ILE A 116 3.91 -11.05 -11.74
C ILE A 116 3.28 -9.67 -11.97
N TRP A 117 4.03 -8.73 -12.53
CA TRP A 117 3.55 -7.38 -12.78
C TRP A 117 2.46 -7.33 -13.85
N SER A 118 2.49 -8.24 -14.84
CA SER A 118 1.44 -8.33 -15.85
C SER A 118 0.06 -8.69 -15.28
N VAL A 119 0.01 -9.33 -14.11
CA VAL A 119 -1.26 -9.64 -13.41
C VAL A 119 -2.07 -8.38 -13.14
N LEU A 120 -1.41 -7.27 -12.81
CA LEU A 120 -2.07 -5.99 -12.54
C LEU A 120 -2.83 -5.43 -13.76
N THR A 121 -2.37 -5.75 -14.96
CA THR A 121 -2.94 -5.26 -16.23
C THR A 121 -3.70 -6.33 -17.01
N GLY A 122 -4.16 -7.37 -16.33
CA GLY A 122 -5.00 -8.42 -16.91
C GLY A 122 -4.26 -9.69 -17.35
N GLY A 123 -2.98 -9.81 -17.03
CA GLY A 123 -2.23 -11.05 -17.23
C GLY A 123 -2.74 -12.18 -16.32
N ALA A 124 -2.48 -13.42 -16.72
CA ALA A 124 -2.89 -14.59 -15.94
C ALA A 124 -2.15 -14.66 -14.60
N VAL A 125 -2.88 -14.99 -13.56
CA VAL A 125 -2.27 -15.25 -12.24
C VAL A 125 -1.52 -16.58 -12.31
N PRO A 126 -0.20 -16.61 -12.01
CA PRO A 126 0.54 -17.85 -11.96
C PRO A 126 -0.08 -18.85 -10.99
N PRO A 127 -0.21 -20.15 -11.36
CA PRO A 127 -0.86 -21.14 -10.50
C PRO A 127 -0.08 -21.43 -9.19
N ASP A 128 1.20 -21.10 -9.17
CA ASP A 128 2.13 -21.27 -8.07
C ASP A 128 2.44 -19.96 -7.33
N ILE A 129 1.56 -18.93 -7.46
CA ILE A 129 1.75 -17.67 -6.77
C ILE A 129 1.80 -17.89 -5.26
N ASP A 130 2.88 -17.43 -4.64
CA ASP A 130 3.09 -17.59 -3.21
C ASP A 130 2.42 -16.47 -2.38
N ALA A 131 2.37 -16.66 -1.07
CA ALA A 131 1.79 -15.69 -0.14
C ALA A 131 2.49 -14.32 -0.18
N ALA A 132 3.78 -14.29 -0.53
CA ALA A 132 4.56 -13.06 -0.62
C ALA A 132 4.18 -12.19 -1.84
N ARG A 133 3.44 -12.74 -2.80
CA ARG A 133 3.05 -12.09 -4.06
C ARG A 133 1.54 -12.04 -4.30
N VAL A 134 0.75 -12.63 -3.39
CA VAL A 134 -0.72 -12.70 -3.52
C VAL A 134 -1.38 -11.32 -3.66
N HIS A 135 -0.75 -10.28 -3.15
CA HIS A 135 -1.26 -8.91 -3.23
C HIS A 135 -1.35 -8.39 -4.67
N PHE A 136 -0.58 -8.91 -5.64
CA PHE A 136 -0.75 -8.58 -7.05
C PHE A 136 -2.10 -9.09 -7.60
N ALA A 137 -2.45 -10.34 -7.30
CA ALA A 137 -3.73 -10.91 -7.68
C ALA A 137 -4.91 -10.20 -6.98
N LEU A 138 -4.73 -9.86 -5.70
CA LEU A 138 -5.74 -9.13 -4.93
C LEU A 138 -5.93 -7.69 -5.44
N ALA A 139 -4.86 -7.01 -5.87
CA ALA A 139 -4.95 -5.68 -6.47
C ALA A 139 -5.71 -5.72 -7.80
N ALA A 140 -5.40 -6.67 -8.67
CA ALA A 140 -6.12 -6.87 -9.92
C ALA A 140 -7.61 -7.16 -9.68
N ALA A 141 -7.95 -8.03 -8.74
CA ALA A 141 -9.33 -8.32 -8.35
C ALA A 141 -10.04 -7.11 -7.74
N ALA A 142 -9.36 -6.37 -6.86
CA ALA A 142 -9.91 -5.17 -6.23
C ALA A 142 -10.19 -4.04 -7.22
N ALA A 143 -9.45 -3.96 -8.31
CA ALA A 143 -9.70 -3.01 -9.39
C ALA A 143 -10.85 -3.44 -10.31
N ALA A 144 -10.98 -4.72 -10.53
CA ALA A 144 -11.99 -5.27 -11.46
C ALA A 144 -13.44 -5.02 -10.99
N GLU A 145 -13.74 -5.15 -9.70
CA GLU A 145 -15.10 -4.97 -9.15
C GLU A 145 -15.68 -3.58 -9.43
N PRO A 146 -14.99 -2.45 -9.12
CA PRO A 146 -15.48 -1.12 -9.46
C PRO A 146 -15.15 -0.70 -10.91
N GLY A 147 -14.58 -1.59 -11.73
CA GLY A 147 -14.20 -1.29 -13.11
C GLY A 147 -13.03 -0.31 -13.25
N MET A 148 -12.14 -0.27 -12.27
CA MET A 148 -10.93 0.55 -12.30
C MET A 148 -9.82 -0.16 -13.09
N ALA A 149 -9.38 0.42 -14.20
CA ALA A 149 -8.25 -0.11 -14.95
C ALA A 149 -6.93 0.27 -14.27
N ILE A 150 -6.05 -0.70 -14.07
CA ILE A 150 -4.70 -0.45 -13.55
C ILE A 150 -3.76 -0.24 -14.74
N GLU A 151 -2.95 0.79 -14.66
CA GLU A 151 -1.82 1.04 -15.55
C GLU A 151 -0.51 0.96 -14.78
N THR A 152 0.52 0.43 -15.41
CA THR A 152 1.85 0.28 -14.80
C THR A 152 2.93 0.86 -15.70
N TRP A 153 3.91 1.51 -15.08
CA TRP A 153 5.12 1.97 -15.75
C TRP A 153 6.33 1.48 -14.97
N VAL A 154 7.27 0.91 -15.68
CA VAL A 154 8.53 0.39 -15.11
C VAL A 154 9.68 0.97 -15.89
N THR A 155 10.56 1.67 -15.19
CA THR A 155 11.84 2.17 -15.70
C THR A 155 12.96 1.68 -14.79
N ASP A 156 14.20 2.00 -15.14
CA ASP A 156 15.36 1.66 -14.30
C ASP A 156 15.40 2.45 -12.97
N GLU A 157 14.69 3.58 -12.89
CA GLU A 157 14.75 4.49 -11.75
C GLU A 157 13.45 4.50 -10.94
N VAL A 158 12.31 4.29 -11.58
CA VAL A 158 10.98 4.43 -10.97
C VAL A 158 10.04 3.36 -11.49
N VAL A 159 9.25 2.80 -10.59
CA VAL A 159 8.09 1.99 -10.92
C VAL A 159 6.83 2.67 -10.42
N SER A 160 5.74 2.61 -11.18
CA SER A 160 4.47 3.18 -10.74
C SER A 160 3.26 2.36 -11.18
N ILE A 161 2.22 2.45 -10.36
CA ILE A 161 0.88 1.94 -10.58
C ILE A 161 -0.05 3.15 -10.56
N ALA A 162 -0.92 3.28 -11.55
CA ALA A 162 -2.00 4.27 -11.54
C ALA A 162 -3.35 3.62 -11.82
N PHE A 163 -4.39 4.21 -11.28
CA PHE A 163 -5.78 3.81 -11.50
C PHE A 163 -6.71 5.01 -11.35
N PRO A 164 -7.85 5.06 -12.09
CA PRO A 164 -8.77 6.19 -12.01
C PRO A 164 -9.41 6.28 -10.62
N ALA A 165 -9.86 7.48 -10.25
CA ALA A 165 -10.78 7.64 -9.13
C ALA A 165 -12.11 6.94 -9.44
N ALA A 166 -12.78 6.41 -8.43
CA ALA A 166 -14.11 5.87 -8.60
C ALA A 166 -15.04 6.98 -9.12
N PRO A 167 -15.95 6.68 -10.07
CA PRO A 167 -16.90 7.67 -10.52
C PRO A 167 -17.71 8.20 -9.34
N ALA A 168 -17.90 9.51 -9.31
CA ALA A 168 -18.76 10.14 -8.32
C ALA A 168 -20.18 9.57 -8.49
N GLY A 169 -20.68 8.90 -7.45
CA GLY A 169 -22.04 8.37 -7.42
C GLY A 169 -23.08 9.47 -7.31
#